data_a432567a7c13183883893bb550a7cf1e
#
_entry.id   a432567a7c13183883893bb550a7cf1e
#
_cell.length_a   1.000
_cell.length_b   1.000
_cell.length_c   1.000
_cell.angle_alpha   90.00
_cell.angle_beta   90.00
_cell.angle_gamma   90.00
#
_symmetry.space_group_name_H-M   'P 1'
#
loop_
_entity.id
_entity.type
_entity.pdbx_description
1 polymer ?
#
loop_
_entity_poly.entity_id
_entity_poly.type
_entity_poly.pdbx_seq_one_letter_code
_entity_poly.pdbx_strand_id
1 'polypeptide(L)'
;MTREEVASLFNNITDDGQAAFISSHFKDITSDRWSALAIESVARKNIISGYGDTTYKPEKYMSRQEFAVVADNYLHYLGYTTDDPTVLDQVAYGDQKFVAPWAQDAVRELAYLGFTNYAPGTMFNPEKYVTRAEAAEISYRMTQTPQALAFHNALYRQQVEQKTSNVISHALHYGQDFTQFRNDGALFWKEGKLHVSVVDKKHFDTVHTALADAHDPQLDNALIVSQGKLTQAQLEDLQSDALALYQNKEPQGKIISILPTDDASVLVITADSVQPGTVKAFKKKFGKKVIVQTPPEEIPTTTIQFPLPLKPTK
;
A
#
# COMPACT_ATOMS: atom_id res chain seq x y z
N MET A 1 -25.86 5.11 13.88
CA MET A 1 -25.96 5.57 12.47
C MET A 1 -26.85 4.61 11.68
N THR A 2 -27.56 5.13 10.70
CA THR A 2 -28.31 4.30 9.75
C THR A 2 -27.39 3.74 8.66
N ARG A 3 -27.86 2.71 7.95
CA ARG A 3 -27.09 2.08 6.86
C ARG A 3 -26.77 3.06 5.72
N GLU A 4 -27.68 3.98 5.40
CA GLU A 4 -27.45 5.00 4.38
C GLU A 4 -26.43 6.07 4.83
N GLU A 5 -26.43 6.46 6.11
CA GLU A 5 -25.41 7.35 6.66
C GLU A 5 -24.01 6.71 6.59
N VAL A 6 -23.93 5.40 6.88
CA VAL A 6 -22.68 4.64 6.74
C VAL A 6 -22.27 4.51 5.28
N ALA A 7 -23.20 4.25 4.36
CA ALA A 7 -22.91 4.26 2.92
C ALA A 7 -22.32 5.59 2.45
N SER A 8 -22.92 6.71 2.89
CA SER A 8 -22.41 8.05 2.56
C SER A 8 -20.99 8.28 3.14
N LEU A 9 -20.73 7.84 4.36
CA LEU A 9 -19.41 7.94 4.98
C LEU A 9 -18.35 7.20 4.14
N PHE A 10 -18.58 5.92 3.82
CA PHE A 10 -17.63 5.11 3.06
C PHE A 10 -17.49 5.56 1.60
N ASN A 11 -18.57 6.04 0.97
CA ASN A 11 -18.47 6.64 -0.35
C ASN A 11 -17.56 7.88 -0.35
N ASN A 12 -17.63 8.71 0.69
CA ASN A 12 -16.80 9.91 0.79
C ASN A 12 -15.32 9.61 1.05
N ILE A 13 -15.00 8.55 1.79
CA ILE A 13 -13.60 8.18 2.06
C ILE A 13 -12.97 7.36 0.92
N THR A 14 -13.78 6.76 0.03
CA THR A 14 -13.24 6.08 -1.17
C THR A 14 -12.84 7.03 -2.29
N ASP A 15 -13.42 8.23 -2.36
CA ASP A 15 -13.15 9.38 -3.27
C ASP A 15 -12.62 9.03 -4.69
N ASP A 16 -13.19 8.01 -5.32
CA ASP A 16 -12.80 7.56 -6.67
C ASP A 16 -13.69 8.13 -7.79
N GLY A 17 -14.34 9.25 -7.50
CA GLY A 17 -15.27 9.91 -8.40
C GLY A 17 -16.68 9.31 -8.33
N GLN A 18 -17.68 10.18 -8.46
CA GLN A 18 -19.09 9.76 -8.49
C GLN A 18 -19.45 9.28 -9.89
N ALA A 19 -19.68 7.98 -10.05
CA ALA A 19 -20.35 7.48 -11.23
C ALA A 19 -21.80 8.01 -11.26
N ALA A 20 -22.30 8.34 -12.45
CA ALA A 20 -23.68 8.75 -12.58
C ALA A 20 -24.64 7.64 -12.11
N PHE A 21 -25.65 8.00 -11.33
CA PHE A 21 -26.70 7.08 -10.95
C PHE A 21 -27.52 6.71 -12.18
N ILE A 22 -27.55 5.44 -12.55
CA ILE A 22 -28.33 4.95 -13.69
C ILE A 22 -29.61 4.26 -13.19
N SER A 23 -29.49 3.33 -12.25
CA SER A 23 -30.61 2.61 -11.65
C SER A 23 -30.14 1.94 -10.37
N SER A 24 -31.04 1.71 -9.41
CA SER A 24 -30.70 0.96 -8.21
C SER A 24 -30.84 -0.54 -8.41
N HIS A 25 -29.91 -1.29 -7.79
CA HIS A 25 -30.02 -2.74 -7.63
C HIS A 25 -30.99 -3.13 -6.50
N PHE A 26 -31.37 -2.15 -5.66
CA PHE A 26 -32.21 -2.38 -4.50
C PHE A 26 -33.64 -1.81 -4.74
N LYS A 27 -34.65 -2.62 -4.51
CA LYS A 27 -36.03 -2.26 -4.75
C LYS A 27 -36.60 -1.17 -3.81
N ASP A 28 -35.92 -0.93 -2.68
CA ASP A 28 -36.27 0.07 -1.67
C ASP A 28 -35.45 1.35 -1.76
N ILE A 29 -34.67 1.52 -2.83
CA ILE A 29 -33.88 2.72 -3.10
C ILE A 29 -34.39 3.40 -4.35
N THR A 30 -34.99 4.57 -4.18
CA THR A 30 -35.46 5.43 -5.27
C THR A 30 -34.39 6.41 -5.72
N SER A 31 -34.41 6.84 -6.96
CA SER A 31 -33.39 7.73 -7.54
C SER A 31 -33.33 9.13 -6.92
N ASP A 32 -34.41 9.57 -6.30
CA ASP A 32 -34.50 10.86 -5.61
C ASP A 32 -34.06 10.80 -4.14
N ARG A 33 -33.71 9.59 -3.63
CA ARG A 33 -33.19 9.47 -2.29
C ARG A 33 -31.80 10.10 -2.22
N TRP A 34 -31.56 10.96 -1.21
CA TRP A 34 -30.29 11.68 -1.03
C TRP A 34 -29.06 10.77 -0.99
N SER A 35 -29.22 9.54 -0.50
CA SER A 35 -28.16 8.55 -0.33
C SER A 35 -28.05 7.55 -1.49
N ALA A 36 -28.93 7.63 -2.49
CA ALA A 36 -29.01 6.62 -3.56
C ALA A 36 -27.68 6.40 -4.26
N LEU A 37 -26.99 7.48 -4.63
CA LEU A 37 -25.69 7.42 -5.30
C LEU A 37 -24.63 6.74 -4.43
N ALA A 38 -24.57 7.12 -3.16
CA ALA A 38 -23.59 6.58 -2.21
C ALA A 38 -23.84 5.09 -1.98
N ILE A 39 -25.11 4.67 -1.82
CA ILE A 39 -25.51 3.27 -1.65
C ILE A 39 -25.05 2.43 -2.84
N GLU A 40 -25.35 2.87 -4.06
CA GLU A 40 -24.96 2.15 -5.27
C GLU A 40 -23.44 2.11 -5.47
N SER A 41 -22.73 3.17 -5.11
CA SER A 41 -21.28 3.24 -5.18
C SER A 41 -20.63 2.20 -4.26
N VAL A 42 -20.99 2.18 -2.97
CA VAL A 42 -20.39 1.25 -2.00
C VAL A 42 -20.85 -0.19 -2.20
N ALA A 43 -22.05 -0.40 -2.77
CA ALA A 43 -22.52 -1.74 -3.12
C ALA A 43 -21.75 -2.34 -4.28
N ARG A 44 -21.48 -1.57 -5.34
CA ARG A 44 -20.63 -2.01 -6.47
C ARG A 44 -19.19 -2.32 -6.07
N LYS A 45 -18.68 -1.68 -5.03
CA LYS A 45 -17.37 -1.93 -4.45
C LYS A 45 -17.35 -3.09 -3.46
N ASN A 46 -18.49 -3.75 -3.24
CA ASN A 46 -18.68 -4.79 -2.22
C ASN A 46 -18.37 -4.33 -0.78
N ILE A 47 -18.39 -3.02 -0.52
CA ILE A 47 -18.14 -2.46 0.82
C ILE A 47 -19.38 -2.69 1.71
N ILE A 48 -20.60 -2.43 1.18
CA ILE A 48 -21.85 -2.70 1.88
C ILE A 48 -22.80 -3.48 0.96
N SER A 49 -23.14 -4.69 1.35
CA SER A 49 -24.12 -5.49 0.63
C SER A 49 -25.56 -5.19 1.08
N GLY A 50 -26.52 -5.45 0.20
CA GLY A 50 -27.93 -5.51 0.55
C GLY A 50 -28.32 -6.83 1.23
N TYR A 51 -29.60 -7.03 1.42
CA TYR A 51 -30.16 -8.26 1.94
C TYR A 51 -30.56 -9.21 0.79
N GLY A 52 -30.67 -10.51 1.09
CA GLY A 52 -31.01 -11.54 0.10
C GLY A 52 -32.39 -11.38 -0.57
N ASP A 53 -33.23 -10.47 -0.06
CA ASP A 53 -34.53 -10.10 -0.61
C ASP A 53 -34.46 -8.90 -1.58
N THR A 54 -33.28 -8.52 -2.05
CA THR A 54 -33.02 -7.36 -2.91
C THR A 54 -33.34 -6.00 -2.25
N THR A 55 -33.39 -5.93 -0.92
CA THR A 55 -33.51 -4.66 -0.18
C THR A 55 -32.17 -4.20 0.39
N TYR A 56 -32.04 -2.89 0.56
CA TYR A 56 -30.89 -2.27 1.26
C TYR A 56 -31.21 -1.92 2.72
N LYS A 57 -32.46 -1.56 2.99
CA LYS A 57 -32.96 -1.07 4.30
C LYS A 57 -32.20 0.18 4.78
N PRO A 58 -32.25 1.30 4.04
CA PRO A 58 -31.42 2.47 4.25
C PRO A 58 -31.55 3.09 5.66
N GLU A 59 -32.76 3.08 6.25
CA GLU A 59 -33.05 3.69 7.55
C GLU A 59 -32.77 2.77 8.74
N LYS A 60 -32.43 1.48 8.48
CA LYS A 60 -32.09 0.55 9.56
C LYS A 60 -30.82 1.00 10.25
N TYR A 61 -30.83 1.07 11.58
CA TYR A 61 -29.65 1.31 12.37
C TYR A 61 -28.66 0.14 12.25
N MET A 62 -27.38 0.47 12.17
CA MET A 62 -26.27 -0.47 12.04
C MET A 62 -25.68 -0.80 13.40
N SER A 63 -25.50 -2.08 13.71
CA SER A 63 -24.80 -2.52 14.92
C SER A 63 -23.27 -2.37 14.77
N ARG A 64 -22.53 -2.44 15.88
CA ARG A 64 -21.06 -2.38 15.86
C ARG A 64 -20.43 -3.49 15.04
N GLN A 65 -20.94 -4.72 15.15
CA GLN A 65 -20.43 -5.83 14.35
C GLN A 65 -20.75 -5.67 12.86
N GLU A 66 -21.92 -5.13 12.48
CA GLU A 66 -22.25 -4.81 11.10
C GLU A 66 -21.31 -3.72 10.56
N PHE A 67 -21.03 -2.68 11.35
CA PHE A 67 -20.09 -1.63 10.97
C PHE A 67 -18.66 -2.14 10.83
N ALA A 68 -18.22 -3.06 11.70
CA ALA A 68 -16.91 -3.66 11.60
C ALA A 68 -16.72 -4.41 10.28
N VAL A 69 -17.73 -5.17 9.83
CA VAL A 69 -17.68 -5.85 8.52
C VAL A 69 -17.62 -4.84 7.37
N VAL A 70 -18.33 -3.73 7.46
CA VAL A 70 -18.25 -2.67 6.42
C VAL A 70 -16.86 -2.05 6.37
N ALA A 71 -16.27 -1.77 7.52
CA ALA A 71 -14.93 -1.21 7.62
C ALA A 71 -13.87 -2.18 7.09
N ASP A 72 -14.00 -3.45 7.38
CA ASP A 72 -13.14 -4.53 6.90
C ASP A 72 -13.27 -4.73 5.38
N ASN A 73 -14.49 -4.77 4.85
CA ASN A 73 -14.73 -4.80 3.41
C ASN A 73 -14.10 -3.61 2.68
N TYR A 74 -14.06 -2.43 3.31
CA TYR A 74 -13.36 -1.27 2.75
C TYR A 74 -11.85 -1.53 2.65
N LEU A 75 -11.21 -2.16 3.63
CA LEU A 75 -9.81 -2.54 3.55
C LEU A 75 -9.56 -3.56 2.44
N HIS A 76 -10.44 -4.55 2.30
CA HIS A 76 -10.38 -5.52 1.19
C HIS A 76 -10.56 -4.84 -0.17
N TYR A 77 -11.47 -3.84 -0.28
CA TYR A 77 -11.60 -3.03 -1.50
C TYR A 77 -10.31 -2.29 -1.85
N LEU A 78 -9.53 -1.85 -0.86
CA LEU A 78 -8.21 -1.25 -1.07
C LEU A 78 -7.12 -2.27 -1.43
N GLY A 79 -7.45 -3.57 -1.48
CA GLY A 79 -6.54 -4.66 -1.82
C GLY A 79 -5.83 -5.29 -0.62
N TYR A 80 -6.24 -4.97 0.60
CA TYR A 80 -5.72 -5.66 1.77
C TYR A 80 -6.26 -7.09 1.84
N THR A 81 -5.38 -8.02 2.18
CA THR A 81 -5.71 -9.40 2.53
C THR A 81 -4.84 -9.84 3.68
N THR A 82 -5.41 -10.61 4.60
CA THR A 82 -4.64 -11.20 5.71
C THR A 82 -3.86 -12.42 5.18
N ASP A 83 -2.53 -12.31 5.14
CA ASP A 83 -1.66 -13.39 4.65
C ASP A 83 -1.67 -14.62 5.57
N ASP A 84 -1.81 -14.40 6.88
CA ASP A 84 -1.88 -15.44 7.90
C ASP A 84 -3.06 -15.18 8.85
N PRO A 85 -4.22 -15.82 8.61
CA PRO A 85 -5.40 -15.64 9.47
C PRO A 85 -5.18 -16.04 10.93
N THR A 86 -4.16 -16.86 11.25
CA THR A 86 -3.90 -17.29 12.62
C THR A 86 -3.46 -16.15 13.54
N VAL A 87 -2.95 -15.03 12.99
CA VAL A 87 -2.61 -13.86 13.78
C VAL A 87 -3.84 -13.23 14.45
N LEU A 88 -5.04 -13.44 13.88
CA LEU A 88 -6.29 -12.94 14.42
C LEU A 88 -6.71 -13.65 15.71
N ASP A 89 -6.21 -14.86 15.95
CA ASP A 89 -6.48 -15.60 17.19
C ASP A 89 -5.83 -14.97 18.42
N GLN A 90 -4.87 -14.07 18.22
CA GLN A 90 -4.24 -13.27 19.27
C GLN A 90 -5.14 -12.13 19.78
N VAL A 91 -6.19 -11.83 19.04
CA VAL A 91 -7.13 -10.75 19.36
C VAL A 91 -8.44 -11.34 19.88
N ALA A 92 -8.79 -11.00 21.12
CA ALA A 92 -10.04 -11.44 21.73
C ALA A 92 -10.69 -10.31 22.54
N TYR A 93 -12.01 -10.27 22.51
CA TYR A 93 -12.83 -9.41 23.37
C TYR A 93 -13.47 -10.23 24.48
N GLY A 94 -13.78 -9.60 25.62
CA GLY A 94 -14.42 -10.29 26.75
C GLY A 94 -15.79 -10.89 26.42
N ASP A 95 -16.45 -10.34 25.39
CA ASP A 95 -17.73 -10.78 24.87
C ASP A 95 -17.66 -11.40 23.47
N GLN A 96 -16.47 -11.88 23.04
CA GLN A 96 -16.24 -12.45 21.70
C GLN A 96 -17.27 -13.52 21.31
N LYS A 97 -17.76 -14.31 22.27
CA LYS A 97 -18.78 -15.34 22.03
C LYS A 97 -20.14 -14.80 21.56
N PHE A 98 -20.39 -13.49 21.75
CA PHE A 98 -21.61 -12.82 21.30
C PHE A 98 -21.44 -12.14 19.95
N VAL A 99 -20.21 -12.05 19.41
CA VAL A 99 -19.97 -11.62 18.04
C VAL A 99 -20.46 -12.71 17.10
N ALA A 100 -21.30 -12.34 16.16
CA ALA A 100 -21.85 -13.28 15.18
C ALA A 100 -20.73 -13.95 14.35
N PRO A 101 -20.84 -15.23 13.98
CA PRO A 101 -19.76 -15.92 13.23
C PRO A 101 -19.29 -15.19 11.98
N TRP A 102 -20.21 -14.54 11.25
CA TRP A 102 -19.94 -13.79 10.03
C TRP A 102 -19.17 -12.47 10.26
N ALA A 103 -19.07 -11.99 11.50
CA ALA A 103 -18.39 -10.74 11.85
C ALA A 103 -17.08 -10.96 12.65
N GLN A 104 -16.78 -12.20 13.05
CA GLN A 104 -15.66 -12.46 13.98
C GLN A 104 -14.32 -12.05 13.40
N ASP A 105 -14.06 -12.39 12.15
CA ASP A 105 -12.79 -12.09 11.50
C ASP A 105 -12.63 -10.58 11.29
N ALA A 106 -13.66 -9.90 10.78
CA ALA A 106 -13.65 -8.46 10.60
C ALA A 106 -13.42 -7.69 11.91
N VAL A 107 -14.07 -8.11 13.01
CA VAL A 107 -13.90 -7.50 14.34
C VAL A 107 -12.46 -7.67 14.86
N ARG A 108 -11.86 -8.85 14.66
CA ARG A 108 -10.49 -9.14 15.06
C ARG A 108 -9.46 -8.42 14.18
N GLU A 109 -9.69 -8.39 12.87
CA GLU A 109 -8.80 -7.76 11.89
C GLU A 109 -8.65 -6.27 12.12
N LEU A 110 -9.75 -5.54 12.29
CA LEU A 110 -9.70 -4.12 12.66
C LEU A 110 -8.95 -3.85 13.96
N ALA A 111 -9.06 -4.75 14.94
CA ALA A 111 -8.33 -4.63 16.20
C ALA A 111 -6.85 -4.95 16.03
N TYR A 112 -6.51 -5.99 15.27
CA TYR A 112 -5.14 -6.35 14.95
C TYR A 112 -4.39 -5.22 14.23
N LEU A 113 -5.06 -4.58 13.27
CA LEU A 113 -4.53 -3.43 12.53
C LEU A 113 -4.53 -2.12 13.35
N GLY A 114 -5.14 -2.10 14.55
CA GLY A 114 -5.22 -0.91 15.39
C GLY A 114 -6.20 0.15 14.87
N PHE A 115 -7.12 -0.22 13.98
CA PHE A 115 -8.10 0.69 13.37
C PHE A 115 -9.40 0.81 14.15
N THR A 116 -9.60 -0.01 15.17
CA THR A 116 -10.75 0.13 16.08
C THR A 116 -10.38 0.98 17.30
N ASN A 117 -11.39 1.59 17.93
CA ASN A 117 -11.26 2.26 19.23
C ASN A 117 -11.60 1.35 20.42
N TYR A 118 -11.90 0.07 20.16
CA TYR A 118 -12.19 -0.91 21.21
C TYR A 118 -10.92 -1.71 21.53
N ALA A 119 -10.42 -1.59 22.76
CA ALA A 119 -9.21 -2.29 23.15
C ALA A 119 -9.47 -3.80 23.28
N PRO A 120 -8.59 -4.68 22.77
CA PRO A 120 -8.65 -6.11 23.03
C PRO A 120 -8.70 -6.39 24.54
N GLY A 121 -9.41 -7.43 24.94
CA GLY A 121 -9.67 -7.76 26.36
C GLY A 121 -10.83 -7.01 27.01
N THR A 122 -11.35 -5.94 26.40
CA THR A 122 -12.56 -5.24 26.86
C THR A 122 -13.82 -5.77 26.19
N MET A 123 -14.98 -5.15 26.46
CA MET A 123 -16.25 -5.51 25.85
C MET A 123 -16.43 -4.79 24.52
N PHE A 124 -16.64 -5.53 23.45
CA PHE A 124 -16.95 -4.98 22.11
C PHE A 124 -18.41 -4.52 22.00
N ASN A 125 -19.33 -5.23 22.65
CA ASN A 125 -20.78 -5.01 22.58
C ASN A 125 -21.31 -5.07 21.14
N PRO A 126 -21.30 -6.24 20.47
CA PRO A 126 -21.51 -6.38 19.03
C PRO A 126 -22.88 -5.88 18.53
N GLU A 127 -23.94 -6.05 19.35
CA GLU A 127 -25.30 -5.65 19.00
C GLU A 127 -25.64 -4.17 19.31
N LYS A 128 -24.74 -3.46 20.00
CA LYS A 128 -24.94 -2.03 20.24
C LYS A 128 -24.86 -1.26 18.94
N TYR A 129 -25.78 -0.33 18.71
CA TYR A 129 -25.74 0.52 17.51
C TYR A 129 -24.49 1.42 17.51
N VAL A 130 -23.81 1.45 16.35
CA VAL A 130 -22.67 2.36 16.17
C VAL A 130 -23.15 3.81 16.19
N THR A 131 -22.44 4.63 16.96
CA THR A 131 -22.70 6.07 17.04
C THR A 131 -21.93 6.81 15.94
N ARG A 132 -22.31 8.07 15.66
CA ARG A 132 -21.55 8.93 14.72
C ARG A 132 -20.12 9.17 15.17
N ALA A 133 -19.91 9.34 16.49
CA ALA A 133 -18.58 9.53 17.07
C ALA A 133 -17.69 8.27 16.89
N GLU A 134 -18.23 7.08 17.17
CA GLU A 134 -17.51 5.82 16.97
C GLU A 134 -17.16 5.59 15.48
N ALA A 135 -18.09 5.83 14.58
CA ALA A 135 -17.85 5.70 13.15
C ALA A 135 -16.80 6.71 12.64
N ALA A 136 -16.88 7.96 13.11
CA ALA A 136 -15.89 8.99 12.76
C ALA A 136 -14.48 8.64 13.28
N GLU A 137 -14.39 8.16 14.53
CA GLU A 137 -13.11 7.75 15.13
C GLU A 137 -12.48 6.57 14.38
N ILE A 138 -13.26 5.53 14.05
CA ILE A 138 -12.76 4.38 13.31
C ILE A 138 -12.33 4.81 11.90
N SER A 139 -13.13 5.60 11.19
CA SER A 139 -12.77 6.13 9.88
C SER A 139 -11.49 6.97 9.91
N TYR A 140 -11.32 7.81 10.93
CA TYR A 140 -10.09 8.58 11.13
C TYR A 140 -8.87 7.67 11.34
N ARG A 141 -9.03 6.64 12.19
CA ARG A 141 -7.96 5.65 12.44
C ARG A 141 -7.57 4.89 11.18
N MET A 142 -8.52 4.59 10.31
CA MET A 142 -8.30 3.87 9.06
C MET A 142 -7.68 4.74 7.94
N THR A 143 -7.79 6.07 8.01
CA THR A 143 -7.46 6.94 6.88
C THR A 143 -6.44 8.03 7.18
N GLN A 144 -6.32 8.51 8.43
CA GLN A 144 -5.58 9.74 8.74
C GLN A 144 -4.45 9.56 9.75
N THR A 145 -4.40 8.46 10.50
CA THR A 145 -3.32 8.24 11.46
C THR A 145 -2.00 7.92 10.74
N PRO A 146 -0.83 8.18 11.36
CA PRO A 146 0.45 7.75 10.80
C PRO A 146 0.50 6.24 10.47
N GLN A 147 -0.15 5.41 11.30
CA GLN A 147 -0.28 3.98 11.07
C GLN A 147 -1.11 3.68 9.81
N ALA A 148 -2.25 4.34 9.63
CA ALA A 148 -3.08 4.19 8.44
C ALA A 148 -2.34 4.65 7.18
N LEU A 149 -1.65 5.79 7.23
CA LEU A 149 -0.86 6.29 6.12
C LEU A 149 0.26 5.33 5.75
N ALA A 150 0.96 4.75 6.73
CA ALA A 150 1.98 3.73 6.48
C ALA A 150 1.38 2.47 5.86
N PHE A 151 0.21 2.02 6.34
CA PHE A 151 -0.53 0.88 5.82
C PHE A 151 -0.95 1.11 4.35
N HIS A 152 -1.59 2.24 4.04
CA HIS A 152 -1.99 2.57 2.66
C HIS A 152 -0.79 2.68 1.72
N ASN A 153 0.32 3.22 2.19
CA ASN A 153 1.56 3.28 1.41
C ASN A 153 2.14 1.90 1.13
N ALA A 154 2.10 1.00 2.11
CA ALA A 154 2.55 -0.38 1.92
C ALA A 154 1.68 -1.10 0.88
N LEU A 155 0.35 -0.99 0.97
CA LEU A 155 -0.59 -1.54 -0.01
C LEU A 155 -0.35 -0.96 -1.41
N TYR A 156 -0.21 0.37 -1.51
CA TYR A 156 0.08 1.02 -2.79
C TYR A 156 1.35 0.46 -3.44
N ARG A 157 2.44 0.36 -2.66
CA ARG A 157 3.71 -0.20 -3.14
C ARG A 157 3.56 -1.64 -3.60
N GLN A 158 2.92 -2.48 -2.80
CA GLN A 158 2.66 -3.88 -3.14
C GLN A 158 1.88 -4.01 -4.45
N GLN A 159 0.83 -3.22 -4.65
CA GLN A 159 0.04 -3.22 -5.88
C GLN A 159 0.86 -2.80 -7.10
N VAL A 160 1.64 -1.72 -6.98
CA VAL A 160 2.52 -1.24 -8.05
C VAL A 160 3.58 -2.29 -8.39
N GLU A 161 4.23 -2.90 -7.40
CA GLU A 161 5.21 -3.97 -7.61
C GLU A 161 4.58 -5.18 -8.29
N GLN A 162 3.41 -5.62 -7.83
CA GLN A 162 2.71 -6.77 -8.40
C GLN A 162 2.31 -6.53 -9.86
N LYS A 163 1.74 -5.37 -10.18
CA LYS A 163 1.37 -5.01 -11.55
C LYS A 163 2.61 -4.93 -12.44
N THR A 164 3.66 -4.25 -11.95
CA THR A 164 4.94 -4.11 -12.68
C THR A 164 5.56 -5.47 -12.97
N SER A 165 5.65 -6.35 -11.96
CA SER A 165 6.21 -7.68 -12.12
C SER A 165 5.42 -8.54 -13.10
N ASN A 166 4.09 -8.44 -13.09
CA ASN A 166 3.22 -9.16 -14.04
C ASN A 166 3.48 -8.70 -15.49
N VAL A 167 3.55 -7.39 -15.74
CA VAL A 167 3.84 -6.85 -17.08
C VAL A 167 5.22 -7.28 -17.55
N ILE A 168 6.25 -7.16 -16.71
CA ILE A 168 7.63 -7.55 -17.05
C ILE A 168 7.72 -9.06 -17.30
N SER A 169 7.12 -9.89 -16.44
CA SER A 169 7.12 -11.35 -16.58
C SER A 169 6.50 -11.79 -17.90
N HIS A 170 5.41 -11.14 -18.30
CA HIS A 170 4.77 -11.40 -19.59
C HIS A 170 5.66 -10.98 -20.75
N ALA A 171 6.22 -9.78 -20.69
CA ALA A 171 7.06 -9.20 -21.74
C ALA A 171 8.36 -9.97 -21.99
N LEU A 172 8.98 -10.48 -20.93
CA LEU A 172 10.24 -11.22 -20.99
C LEU A 172 10.07 -12.76 -20.93
N HIS A 173 8.81 -13.24 -20.93
CA HIS A 173 8.47 -14.67 -20.93
C HIS A 173 8.97 -15.46 -19.71
N TYR A 174 9.00 -14.85 -18.52
CA TYR A 174 9.43 -15.54 -17.29
C TYR A 174 8.36 -16.49 -16.70
N GLY A 175 7.15 -16.51 -17.25
CA GLY A 175 6.03 -17.25 -16.66
C GLY A 175 5.63 -16.69 -15.29
N GLN A 176 5.64 -17.55 -14.27
CA GLN A 176 5.32 -17.14 -12.88
C GLN A 176 6.58 -16.82 -12.04
N ASP A 177 7.78 -17.02 -12.60
CA ASP A 177 9.04 -16.84 -11.88
C ASP A 177 9.68 -15.48 -12.16
N PHE A 178 9.13 -14.43 -11.52
CA PHE A 178 9.70 -13.09 -11.63
C PHE A 178 11.10 -12.95 -11.00
N THR A 179 11.57 -13.93 -10.22
CA THR A 179 12.91 -13.88 -9.62
C THR A 179 14.02 -13.86 -10.66
N GLN A 180 13.74 -14.29 -11.89
CA GLN A 180 14.67 -14.23 -13.02
C GLN A 180 15.07 -12.79 -13.36
N PHE A 181 14.19 -11.81 -13.13
CA PHE A 181 14.46 -10.39 -13.42
C PHE A 181 15.68 -9.85 -12.67
N ARG A 182 16.04 -10.44 -11.53
CA ARG A 182 17.24 -10.06 -10.78
C ARG A 182 18.55 -10.14 -11.59
N ASN A 183 18.56 -10.91 -12.69
CA ASN A 183 19.71 -11.07 -13.59
C ASN A 183 19.62 -10.17 -14.84
N ASP A 184 18.47 -9.58 -15.12
CA ASP A 184 18.22 -8.71 -16.27
C ASP A 184 18.14 -7.24 -15.90
N GLY A 185 17.74 -6.94 -14.65
CA GLY A 185 17.53 -5.58 -14.19
C GLY A 185 17.48 -5.45 -12.68
N ALA A 186 16.96 -4.33 -12.20
CA ALA A 186 16.72 -4.06 -10.79
C ALA A 186 15.41 -3.29 -10.58
N LEU A 187 14.73 -3.58 -9.46
CA LEU A 187 13.58 -2.83 -8.96
C LEU A 187 13.91 -2.25 -7.59
N PHE A 188 13.67 -0.95 -7.41
CA PHE A 188 13.89 -0.29 -6.13
C PHE A 188 13.04 0.96 -5.99
N TRP A 189 12.55 1.22 -4.77
CA TRP A 189 11.84 2.45 -4.43
C TRP A 189 12.81 3.56 -4.08
N LYS A 190 12.62 4.73 -4.73
CA LYS A 190 13.35 5.94 -4.42
C LYS A 190 12.43 7.15 -4.62
N GLU A 191 12.41 8.06 -3.66
CA GLU A 191 11.61 9.30 -3.71
C GLU A 191 10.12 9.08 -4.09
N GLY A 192 9.53 7.99 -3.58
CA GLY A 192 8.12 7.65 -3.81
C GLY A 192 7.80 7.07 -5.20
N LYS A 193 8.82 6.77 -6.02
CA LYS A 193 8.70 6.10 -7.33
C LYS A 193 9.35 4.73 -7.31
N LEU A 194 8.77 3.79 -8.05
CA LEU A 194 9.41 2.49 -8.32
C LEU A 194 10.29 2.63 -9.57
N HIS A 195 11.58 2.48 -9.39
CA HIS A 195 12.54 2.48 -10.48
C HIS A 195 12.64 1.08 -11.07
N VAL A 196 12.44 0.99 -12.37
CA VAL A 196 12.63 -0.22 -13.19
C VAL A 196 13.86 0.01 -14.06
N SER A 197 14.97 -0.61 -13.70
CA SER A 197 16.24 -0.48 -14.43
C SER A 197 16.52 -1.80 -15.16
N VAL A 198 16.76 -1.76 -16.48
CA VAL A 198 17.01 -2.97 -17.31
C VAL A 198 18.33 -2.81 -18.01
N VAL A 199 19.21 -3.82 -17.92
CA VAL A 199 20.60 -3.71 -18.38
C VAL A 199 20.74 -3.97 -19.88
N ASP A 200 20.18 -5.09 -20.36
CA ASP A 200 20.21 -5.41 -21.79
C ASP A 200 19.32 -4.46 -22.60
N LYS A 201 19.84 -3.91 -23.69
CA LYS A 201 19.13 -2.93 -24.51
C LYS A 201 17.84 -3.48 -25.13
N LYS A 202 17.86 -4.72 -25.59
CA LYS A 202 16.69 -5.35 -26.20
C LYS A 202 15.61 -5.61 -25.15
N HIS A 203 15.98 -6.13 -23.97
CA HIS A 203 15.06 -6.32 -22.85
C HIS A 203 14.52 -4.99 -22.36
N PHE A 204 15.35 -3.94 -22.29
CA PHE A 204 14.90 -2.58 -21.95
C PHE A 204 13.81 -2.09 -22.90
N ASP A 205 14.05 -2.16 -24.21
CA ASP A 205 13.06 -1.70 -25.21
C ASP A 205 11.75 -2.49 -25.10
N THR A 206 11.85 -3.82 -24.87
CA THR A 206 10.68 -4.70 -24.68
C THR A 206 9.89 -4.31 -23.42
N VAL A 207 10.55 -4.15 -22.28
CA VAL A 207 9.93 -3.80 -20.99
C VAL A 207 9.33 -2.39 -21.03
N HIS A 208 10.08 -1.42 -21.58
CA HIS A 208 9.62 -0.03 -21.69
C HIS A 208 8.33 0.07 -22.52
N THR A 209 8.31 -0.61 -23.68
CA THR A 209 7.10 -0.67 -24.53
C THR A 209 5.94 -1.35 -23.81
N ALA A 210 6.17 -2.50 -23.19
CA ALA A 210 5.11 -3.24 -22.51
C ALA A 210 4.49 -2.47 -21.33
N LEU A 211 5.30 -1.73 -20.56
CA LEU A 211 4.80 -0.89 -19.46
C LEU A 211 4.00 0.31 -19.99
N ALA A 212 4.43 0.93 -21.09
CA ALA A 212 3.69 2.01 -21.73
C ALA A 212 2.35 1.51 -22.34
N ASP A 213 2.36 0.34 -22.98
CA ASP A 213 1.17 -0.26 -23.61
C ASP A 213 0.17 -0.84 -22.59
N ALA A 214 0.56 -0.98 -21.32
CA ALA A 214 -0.34 -1.42 -20.26
C ALA A 214 -1.47 -0.40 -19.99
N HIS A 215 -1.27 0.87 -20.35
CA HIS A 215 -2.23 1.97 -20.15
C HIS A 215 -2.83 1.99 -18.73
N ASP A 216 -2.01 1.70 -17.72
CA ASP A 216 -2.42 1.69 -16.31
C ASP A 216 -2.02 3.03 -15.66
N PRO A 217 -2.99 3.91 -15.32
CA PRO A 217 -2.68 5.21 -14.73
C PRO A 217 -1.90 5.14 -13.42
N GLN A 218 -2.00 4.03 -12.67
CA GLN A 218 -1.23 3.82 -11.46
C GLN A 218 0.24 3.59 -11.78
N LEU A 219 0.54 2.78 -12.80
CA LEU A 219 1.91 2.53 -13.26
C LEU A 219 2.50 3.77 -13.91
N ASP A 220 1.76 4.49 -14.77
CA ASP A 220 2.22 5.73 -15.43
C ASP A 220 2.70 6.77 -14.41
N ASN A 221 2.02 6.84 -13.26
CA ASN A 221 2.38 7.78 -12.19
C ASN A 221 3.43 7.24 -11.21
N ALA A 222 3.58 5.93 -11.08
CA ALA A 222 4.44 5.32 -10.08
C ALA A 222 5.85 5.01 -10.59
N LEU A 223 6.04 4.80 -11.90
CA LEU A 223 7.27 4.23 -12.44
C LEU A 223 8.24 5.27 -12.99
N ILE A 224 9.53 4.94 -12.85
CA ILE A 224 10.64 5.51 -13.63
C ILE A 224 11.35 4.33 -14.30
N VAL A 225 11.31 4.28 -15.64
CA VAL A 225 11.92 3.19 -16.40
C VAL A 225 13.20 3.69 -17.04
N SER A 226 14.32 3.01 -16.82
CA SER A 226 15.64 3.43 -17.31
C SER A 226 16.45 2.25 -17.85
N GLN A 227 17.35 2.52 -18.80
CA GLN A 227 18.38 1.56 -19.16
C GLN A 227 19.51 1.61 -18.12
N GLY A 228 19.66 0.51 -17.37
CA GLY A 228 20.61 0.39 -16.27
C GLY A 228 21.99 -0.13 -16.69
N LYS A 229 22.86 -0.23 -15.68
CA LYS A 229 24.20 -0.82 -15.83
C LYS A 229 24.47 -1.98 -14.88
N LEU A 230 23.74 -2.07 -13.79
CA LEU A 230 23.87 -3.12 -12.79
C LEU A 230 22.53 -3.82 -12.61
N THR A 231 22.57 -5.12 -12.53
CA THR A 231 21.40 -5.95 -12.21
C THR A 231 21.18 -5.99 -10.70
N GLN A 232 20.01 -6.45 -10.25
CA GLN A 232 19.71 -6.64 -8.85
C GLN A 232 20.73 -7.54 -8.16
N ALA A 233 21.10 -8.67 -8.80
CA ALA A 233 22.11 -9.57 -8.28
C ALA A 233 23.46 -8.86 -8.06
N GLN A 234 23.90 -8.05 -9.03
CA GLN A 234 25.16 -7.29 -8.91
C GLN A 234 25.08 -6.20 -7.84
N LEU A 235 23.93 -5.55 -7.68
CA LEU A 235 23.73 -4.56 -6.61
C LEU A 235 23.78 -5.20 -5.22
N GLU A 236 23.18 -6.39 -5.05
CA GLU A 236 23.21 -7.16 -3.80
C GLU A 236 24.65 -7.57 -3.41
N ASP A 237 25.41 -8.08 -4.38
CA ASP A 237 26.83 -8.42 -4.16
C ASP A 237 27.64 -7.17 -3.76
N LEU A 238 27.46 -6.06 -4.49
CA LEU A 238 28.13 -4.79 -4.17
C LEU A 238 27.73 -4.27 -2.80
N GLN A 239 26.45 -4.39 -2.43
CA GLN A 239 25.93 -3.97 -1.13
C GLN A 239 26.56 -4.78 0.01
N SER A 240 26.60 -6.10 -0.12
CA SER A 240 27.21 -7.00 0.88
C SER A 240 28.68 -6.66 1.12
N ASP A 241 29.43 -6.54 0.05
CA ASP A 241 30.85 -6.20 0.07
C ASP A 241 31.15 -4.81 0.63
N ALA A 242 30.27 -3.85 0.30
CA ALA A 242 30.41 -2.46 0.73
C ALA A 242 30.07 -2.29 2.21
N LEU A 243 29.03 -3.01 2.70
CA LEU A 243 28.68 -3.06 4.12
C LEU A 243 29.85 -3.59 4.95
N ALA A 244 30.43 -4.72 4.55
CA ALA A 244 31.57 -5.32 5.24
C ALA A 244 32.78 -4.36 5.27
N LEU A 245 33.07 -3.68 4.15
CA LEU A 245 34.15 -2.69 4.11
C LEU A 245 33.87 -1.49 5.00
N TYR A 246 32.63 -0.96 4.99
CA TYR A 246 32.25 0.18 5.82
C TYR A 246 32.38 -0.15 7.30
N GLN A 247 31.81 -1.25 7.76
CA GLN A 247 31.89 -1.68 9.16
C GLN A 247 33.31 -1.87 9.64
N ASN A 248 34.20 -2.37 8.77
CA ASN A 248 35.64 -2.50 9.08
C ASN A 248 36.33 -1.14 9.21
N LYS A 249 35.96 -0.14 8.40
CA LYS A 249 36.58 1.18 8.38
C LYS A 249 35.98 2.16 9.38
N GLU A 250 34.70 2.05 9.63
CA GLU A 250 33.88 2.91 10.49
C GLU A 250 33.11 2.05 11.52
N PRO A 251 33.81 1.44 12.52
CA PRO A 251 33.15 0.48 13.44
C PRO A 251 32.03 1.09 14.29
N GLN A 252 32.03 2.42 14.47
CA GLN A 252 31.03 3.17 15.21
C GLN A 252 30.05 3.93 14.31
N GLY A 253 30.31 3.94 12.99
CA GLY A 253 29.48 4.63 12.02
C GLY A 253 28.15 3.91 11.77
N LYS A 254 27.11 4.70 11.50
CA LYS A 254 25.76 4.20 11.19
C LYS A 254 25.42 4.49 9.75
N ILE A 255 24.96 3.47 9.04
CA ILE A 255 24.45 3.64 7.70
C ILE A 255 23.02 4.19 7.79
N ILE A 256 22.77 5.26 7.05
CA ILE A 256 21.45 5.94 6.95
C ILE A 256 20.66 5.36 5.79
N SER A 257 21.30 5.17 4.62
CA SER A 257 20.65 4.58 3.45
C SER A 257 21.65 3.90 2.52
N ILE A 258 21.17 2.92 1.76
CA ILE A 258 21.88 2.28 0.66
C ILE A 258 20.92 2.23 -0.51
N LEU A 259 21.16 3.07 -1.52
CA LEU A 259 20.27 3.17 -2.68
C LEU A 259 21.11 3.26 -3.96
N PRO A 260 20.67 2.65 -5.06
CA PRO A 260 21.27 2.88 -6.36
C PRO A 260 20.93 4.27 -6.90
N THR A 261 21.71 4.72 -7.87
CA THR A 261 21.32 5.85 -8.74
C THR A 261 20.12 5.46 -9.59
N ASP A 262 19.39 6.43 -10.13
CA ASP A 262 18.12 6.22 -10.85
C ASP A 262 18.23 5.21 -12.02
N ASP A 263 19.40 5.15 -12.63
CA ASP A 263 19.74 4.22 -13.72
C ASP A 263 20.45 2.94 -13.21
N ALA A 264 20.47 2.72 -11.90
CA ALA A 264 21.19 1.60 -11.27
C ALA A 264 22.65 1.46 -11.74
N SER A 265 23.35 2.56 -12.03
CA SER A 265 24.76 2.51 -12.47
C SER A 265 25.75 2.56 -11.33
N VAL A 266 25.34 3.09 -10.16
CA VAL A 266 26.16 3.29 -8.99
C VAL A 266 25.35 2.99 -7.73
N LEU A 267 25.93 2.25 -6.80
CA LEU A 267 25.36 2.07 -5.45
C LEU A 267 25.88 3.20 -4.53
N VAL A 268 24.97 3.95 -3.92
CA VAL A 268 25.30 5.06 -3.02
C VAL A 268 25.00 4.65 -1.58
N ILE A 269 26.02 4.69 -0.73
CA ILE A 269 25.92 4.49 0.71
C ILE A 269 26.00 5.85 1.38
N THR A 270 24.96 6.23 2.09
CA THR A 270 24.94 7.42 2.93
C THR A 270 25.05 7.01 4.39
N ALA A 271 25.99 7.58 5.10
CA ALA A 271 26.28 7.25 6.50
C ALA A 271 26.50 8.52 7.34
N ASP A 272 26.31 8.42 8.65
CA ASP A 272 26.49 9.55 9.59
C ASP A 272 27.94 10.03 9.69
N SER A 273 28.90 9.14 9.41
CA SER A 273 30.31 9.46 9.42
C SER A 273 31.04 8.73 8.29
N VAL A 274 31.92 9.44 7.60
CA VAL A 274 32.77 8.88 6.53
C VAL A 274 34.14 9.57 6.54
N GLN A 275 35.16 8.85 6.98
CA GLN A 275 36.53 9.35 7.02
C GLN A 275 37.17 9.36 5.61
N PRO A 276 38.11 10.27 5.32
CA PRO A 276 38.81 10.29 4.03
C PRO A 276 39.48 8.96 3.65
N GLY A 277 39.96 8.22 4.66
CA GLY A 277 40.51 6.88 4.47
C GLY A 277 39.48 5.85 3.96
N THR A 278 38.26 5.96 4.42
CA THR A 278 37.14 5.12 3.99
C THR A 278 36.78 5.40 2.54
N VAL A 279 36.64 6.67 2.14
CA VAL A 279 36.41 7.06 0.74
C VAL A 279 37.51 6.50 -0.18
N LYS A 280 38.79 6.60 0.24
CA LYS A 280 39.90 6.07 -0.53
C LYS A 280 39.84 4.54 -0.66
N ALA A 281 39.48 3.84 0.41
CA ALA A 281 39.32 2.38 0.40
C ALA A 281 38.17 1.94 -0.53
N PHE A 282 37.05 2.62 -0.50
CA PHE A 282 35.89 2.36 -1.41
C PHE A 282 36.28 2.58 -2.86
N LYS A 283 36.92 3.72 -3.18
CA LYS A 283 37.38 4.00 -4.53
C LYS A 283 38.41 2.95 -5.03
N LYS A 284 39.26 2.45 -4.15
CA LYS A 284 40.24 1.40 -4.49
C LYS A 284 39.55 0.06 -4.77
N LYS A 285 38.54 -0.35 -3.94
CA LYS A 285 37.87 -1.67 -4.07
C LYS A 285 36.84 -1.67 -5.18
N PHE A 286 35.98 -0.64 -5.29
CA PHE A 286 34.80 -0.64 -6.13
C PHE A 286 34.88 0.29 -7.36
N GLY A 287 35.95 1.11 -7.46
CA GLY A 287 36.08 2.08 -8.55
C GLY A 287 34.99 3.14 -8.48
N LYS A 288 34.17 3.21 -9.56
CA LYS A 288 33.03 4.13 -9.67
C LYS A 288 31.68 3.44 -9.37
N LYS A 289 31.68 2.14 -9.08
CA LYS A 289 30.41 1.38 -8.88
C LYS A 289 29.77 1.61 -7.53
N VAL A 290 30.55 2.00 -6.52
CA VAL A 290 30.03 2.31 -5.17
C VAL A 290 30.62 3.62 -4.68
N ILE A 291 29.73 4.50 -4.20
CA ILE A 291 30.08 5.75 -3.54
C ILE A 291 29.68 5.64 -2.07
N VAL A 292 30.57 6.11 -1.17
CA VAL A 292 30.25 6.30 0.25
C VAL A 292 30.35 7.79 0.58
N GLN A 293 29.35 8.34 1.24
CA GLN A 293 29.24 9.77 1.55
C GLN A 293 28.48 10.02 2.85
N THR A 294 28.66 11.21 3.42
CA THR A 294 27.76 11.74 4.45
C THR A 294 26.52 12.38 3.80
N PRO A 295 25.42 12.56 4.55
CA PRO A 295 24.29 13.34 4.05
C PRO A 295 24.74 14.71 3.58
N PRO A 296 24.14 15.31 2.53
CA PRO A 296 24.35 16.70 2.21
C PRO A 296 23.99 17.59 3.41
N GLU A 297 24.69 18.71 3.60
CA GLU A 297 24.54 19.62 4.78
C GLU A 297 23.13 20.21 4.94
N GLU A 298 22.35 20.23 3.89
CA GLU A 298 20.91 20.56 3.94
C GLU A 298 20.10 19.35 3.47
N ILE A 299 19.55 18.59 4.42
CA ILE A 299 18.39 17.75 4.13
C ILE A 299 17.20 18.74 4.09
N PRO A 300 16.59 18.99 2.93
CA PRO A 300 15.31 19.66 2.94
C PRO A 300 14.41 18.77 3.80
N THR A 301 13.78 19.34 4.84
CA THR A 301 12.70 18.68 5.56
C THR A 301 11.52 18.61 4.58
N THR A 302 11.68 17.80 3.56
CA THR A 302 10.58 17.45 2.68
C THR A 302 9.75 16.46 3.49
N THR A 303 8.75 16.99 4.16
CA THR A 303 7.59 16.18 4.52
C THR A 303 7.25 15.44 3.24
N ILE A 304 7.50 14.12 3.22
CA ILE A 304 7.15 13.28 2.08
C ILE A 304 5.64 13.35 2.01
N GLN A 305 5.11 14.28 1.23
CA GLN A 305 3.72 14.23 0.79
C GLN A 305 3.66 13.07 -0.20
N PHE A 306 3.25 11.91 0.31
CA PHE A 306 2.86 10.82 -0.56
C PHE A 306 1.70 11.31 -1.44
N PRO A 307 1.73 11.02 -2.73
CA PRO A 307 0.57 11.35 -3.55
C PRO A 307 -0.64 10.65 -2.94
N LEU A 308 -1.61 11.44 -2.53
CA LEU A 308 -2.97 10.94 -2.28
C LEU A 308 -3.40 10.16 -3.53
N PRO A 309 -4.20 9.08 -3.38
CA PRO A 309 -4.72 8.37 -4.53
C PRO A 309 -5.29 9.39 -5.51
N LEU A 310 -4.85 9.26 -6.77
CA LEU A 310 -5.09 10.23 -7.83
C LEU A 310 -6.59 10.50 -7.94
N LYS A 311 -6.96 11.76 -7.86
CA LYS A 311 -8.29 12.17 -8.32
C LYS A 311 -8.40 11.80 -9.80
N PRO A 312 -9.44 11.08 -10.21
CA PRO A 312 -9.66 10.85 -11.63
C PRO A 312 -9.73 12.22 -12.33
N THR A 313 -8.90 12.39 -13.33
CA THR A 313 -8.98 13.53 -14.24
C THR A 313 -10.37 13.56 -14.88
N LYS A 314 -10.99 14.74 -14.87
CA LYS A 314 -12.30 15.01 -15.46
C LYS A 314 -12.34 14.65 -16.93
#